data_06d50f9e4615e7a52d8efd41a052960b
#
_entry.id   06d50f9e4615e7a52d8efd41a052960b
#
_cell.length_a   1.000
_cell.length_b   1.000
_cell.length_c   1.000
_cell.angle_alpha   90.00
_cell.angle_beta   90.00
_cell.angle_gamma   90.00
#
_symmetry.space_group_name_H-M   'P 1'
#
loop_
_entity.id
_entity.type
_entity.pdbx_description
1 polymer ?
#
loop_
_entity_poly.entity_id
_entity_poly.type
_entity_poly.pdbx_seq_one_letter_code
_entity_poly.pdbx_strand_id
1 'polypeptide(L)'
;MRPLVEHISPTIGSSFKIERHNHEFICNVNYWHHHPEYELVFVKKGMGEHRIGNHLSYYEDGTLLFIGPDVPHLPFLNYRHTDNFEIVLQLNSDFMGPEFLERPELLAVKRLFQRAEQGIIFNAHTKEMAGPRLDEILEASPFRRLILLLDFFQALAMSTDYKLVNQGDTPLAVASGDFNRINGEYALIAEIYMEDLKLEEAAQKANLPVP
;
A
#
# COMPACT_ATOMS: atom_id res chain seq x y z
N MET A 1 -0.42 -11.69 -14.74
CA MET A 1 -1.71 -10.98 -14.79
C MET A 1 -1.39 -9.52 -14.93
N ARG A 2 -2.05 -8.76 -15.78
CA ARG A 2 -1.98 -7.32 -15.66
C ARG A 2 -2.54 -6.96 -14.30
N PRO A 3 -1.92 -6.04 -13.53
CA PRO A 3 -2.53 -5.57 -12.31
C PRO A 3 -3.93 -5.05 -12.67
N LEU A 4 -4.90 -5.37 -11.85
CA LEU A 4 -6.28 -4.90 -12.05
C LEU A 4 -6.34 -3.43 -11.63
N VAL A 5 -7.12 -2.64 -12.35
CA VAL A 5 -7.39 -1.26 -11.94
C VAL A 5 -8.40 -1.28 -10.81
N GLU A 6 -8.03 -0.78 -9.64
CA GLU A 6 -8.98 -0.52 -8.58
C GLU A 6 -9.60 0.88 -8.78
N HIS A 7 -10.90 0.98 -8.60
CA HIS A 7 -11.61 2.26 -8.64
C HIS A 7 -11.89 2.76 -7.23
N ILE A 8 -11.21 3.82 -6.85
CA ILE A 8 -11.37 4.44 -5.54
C ILE A 8 -12.31 5.63 -5.67
N SER A 9 -13.35 5.65 -4.83
CA SER A 9 -14.27 6.77 -4.74
C SER A 9 -14.02 7.52 -3.44
N PRO A 10 -13.76 8.83 -3.48
CA PRO A 10 -13.66 9.63 -2.27
C PRO A 10 -14.94 9.54 -1.43
N THR A 11 -14.80 9.65 -0.12
CA THR A 11 -15.96 9.76 0.78
C THR A 11 -16.74 11.05 0.45
N ILE A 12 -18.07 10.97 0.42
CA ILE A 12 -18.93 12.14 0.15
C ILE A 12 -18.56 13.30 1.07
N GLY A 13 -18.24 14.44 0.49
CA GLY A 13 -17.85 15.65 1.24
C GLY A 13 -16.38 15.65 1.71
N SER A 14 -15.55 14.73 1.18
CA SER A 14 -14.11 14.69 1.45
C SER A 14 -13.34 14.70 0.13
N SER A 15 -12.17 15.34 0.11
CA SER A 15 -11.23 15.33 -1.01
C SER A 15 -10.27 14.13 -0.99
N PHE A 16 -10.39 13.26 0.01
CA PHE A 16 -9.61 12.05 0.16
C PHE A 16 -10.42 10.97 0.89
N LYS A 17 -10.00 9.75 0.79
CA LYS A 17 -10.58 8.60 1.47
C LYS A 17 -9.65 8.17 2.61
N ILE A 18 -10.18 7.93 3.80
CA ILE A 18 -9.46 7.31 4.91
C ILE A 18 -10.39 6.32 5.59
N GLU A 19 -9.95 5.08 5.72
CA GLU A 19 -10.73 4.00 6.31
C GLU A 19 -9.86 3.13 7.22
N ARG A 20 -10.49 2.57 8.26
CA ARG A 20 -9.89 1.53 9.10
C ARG A 20 -10.50 0.18 8.73
N HIS A 21 -9.66 -0.79 8.42
CA HIS A 21 -10.03 -2.16 8.16
C HIS A 21 -9.51 -3.06 9.29
N ASN A 22 -10.35 -3.95 9.78
CA ASN A 22 -10.00 -4.96 10.77
C ASN A 22 -10.30 -6.35 10.20
N HIS A 23 -10.03 -7.40 10.98
CA HIS A 23 -10.24 -8.79 10.57
C HIS A 23 -11.70 -9.14 10.20
N GLU A 24 -12.68 -8.32 10.60
CA GLU A 24 -14.10 -8.51 10.26
C GLU A 24 -14.44 -7.94 8.88
N PHE A 25 -13.64 -7.00 8.40
CA PHE A 25 -13.79 -6.41 7.07
C PHE A 25 -12.71 -6.98 6.16
N ILE A 26 -13.05 -8.03 5.44
CA ILE A 26 -12.19 -8.56 4.37
C ILE A 26 -12.09 -7.46 3.31
N CYS A 27 -10.90 -6.91 3.11
CA CYS A 27 -10.64 -6.09 1.94
C CYS A 27 -10.97 -6.96 0.71
N ASN A 28 -11.92 -6.53 -0.11
CA ASN A 28 -12.34 -7.28 -1.30
C ASN A 28 -11.23 -7.36 -2.37
N VAL A 29 -10.10 -6.70 -2.13
CA VAL A 29 -8.97 -6.59 -3.04
C VAL A 29 -7.87 -7.55 -2.57
N ASN A 30 -8.01 -8.84 -2.88
CA ASN A 30 -6.97 -9.87 -2.62
C ASN A 30 -6.13 -10.18 -3.85
N TYR A 31 -5.92 -9.19 -4.72
CA TYR A 31 -5.21 -9.39 -5.98
C TYR A 31 -4.21 -8.26 -6.24
N TRP A 32 -3.26 -8.54 -7.10
CA TRP A 32 -2.30 -7.56 -7.61
C TRP A 32 -3.04 -6.46 -8.38
N HIS A 33 -2.98 -5.23 -7.88
CA HIS A 33 -3.74 -4.10 -8.39
C HIS A 33 -2.92 -2.82 -8.44
N HIS A 34 -3.45 -1.82 -9.11
CA HIS A 34 -2.96 -0.44 -9.09
C HIS A 34 -4.15 0.53 -9.21
N HIS A 35 -3.94 1.77 -8.85
CA HIS A 35 -4.90 2.86 -8.96
C HIS A 35 -4.17 4.19 -9.13
N PRO A 36 -4.82 5.24 -9.68
CA PRO A 36 -4.20 6.53 -9.94
C PRO A 36 -3.99 7.41 -8.69
N GLU A 37 -4.49 6.99 -7.54
CA GLU A 37 -4.32 7.69 -6.28
C GLU A 37 -2.98 7.36 -5.62
N TYR A 38 -2.48 8.29 -4.81
CA TYR A 38 -1.50 7.98 -3.77
C TYR A 38 -2.17 7.18 -2.67
N GLU A 39 -1.46 6.22 -2.11
CA GLU A 39 -1.94 5.39 -1.01
C GLU A 39 -0.94 5.35 0.14
N LEU A 40 -1.42 5.71 1.33
CA LEU A 40 -0.68 5.52 2.57
C LEU A 40 -1.36 4.41 3.37
N VAL A 41 -0.57 3.40 3.73
CA VAL A 41 -1.04 2.25 4.51
C VAL A 41 -0.29 2.17 5.83
N PHE A 42 -1.04 2.13 6.90
CA PHE A 42 -0.55 1.85 8.25
C PHE A 42 -1.12 0.52 8.74
N VAL A 43 -0.27 -0.45 8.96
CA VAL A 43 -0.60 -1.71 9.63
C VAL A 43 -0.08 -1.66 11.06
N LYS A 44 -0.97 -1.77 12.04
CA LYS A 44 -0.61 -1.57 13.46
C LYS A 44 0.39 -2.60 13.95
N LYS A 45 0.13 -3.88 13.70
CA LYS A 45 0.91 -5.02 14.18
C LYS A 45 0.87 -6.18 13.18
N GLY A 46 1.59 -7.25 13.53
CA GLY A 46 1.57 -8.47 12.75
C GLY A 46 2.65 -8.51 11.67
N MET A 47 2.67 -9.61 10.96
CA MET A 47 3.65 -9.88 9.92
C MET A 47 2.99 -9.99 8.55
N GLY A 48 3.72 -9.66 7.52
CA GLY A 48 3.25 -9.74 6.15
C GLY A 48 4.36 -9.47 5.15
N GLU A 49 3.98 -9.35 3.89
CA GLU A 49 4.91 -9.04 2.81
C GLU A 49 4.62 -7.64 2.23
N HIS A 50 5.69 -6.98 1.82
CA HIS A 50 5.63 -5.80 0.97
C HIS A 50 5.89 -6.26 -0.46
N ARG A 51 4.84 -6.34 -1.26
CA ARG A 51 4.97 -6.53 -2.70
C ARG A 51 4.51 -5.27 -3.39
N ILE A 52 5.48 -4.46 -3.82
CA ILE A 52 5.27 -3.11 -4.38
C ILE A 52 6.15 -2.98 -5.62
N GLY A 53 5.54 -2.93 -6.81
CA GLY A 53 6.27 -2.95 -8.06
C GLY A 53 7.16 -4.20 -8.17
N ASN A 54 8.47 -4.00 -8.32
CA ASN A 54 9.46 -5.08 -8.39
C ASN A 54 10.05 -5.45 -7.02
N HIS A 55 9.59 -4.80 -5.95
CA HIS A 55 10.12 -5.02 -4.60
C HIS A 55 9.35 -6.11 -3.86
N LEU A 56 10.09 -7.00 -3.21
CA LEU A 56 9.58 -7.97 -2.26
C LEU A 56 10.40 -7.89 -0.97
N SER A 57 9.74 -7.63 0.15
CA SER A 57 10.31 -7.76 1.49
C SER A 57 9.23 -8.13 2.49
N TYR A 58 9.61 -8.35 3.74
CA TYR A 58 8.70 -8.77 4.80
C TYR A 58 8.76 -7.79 5.98
N TYR A 59 7.66 -7.71 6.73
CA TYR A 59 7.59 -7.03 8.00
C TYR A 59 7.07 -7.97 9.10
N GLU A 60 7.47 -7.73 10.36
CA GLU A 60 7.15 -8.60 11.50
C GLU A 60 6.31 -7.89 12.58
N ASP A 61 6.35 -6.58 12.65
CA ASP A 61 5.63 -5.76 13.65
C ASP A 61 4.86 -4.60 13.00
N GLY A 62 3.98 -4.94 12.04
CA GLY A 62 3.26 -3.93 11.30
C GLY A 62 4.17 -3.08 10.41
N THR A 63 3.57 -2.13 9.67
CA THR A 63 4.30 -1.30 8.70
C THR A 63 3.63 0.05 8.51
N LEU A 64 4.40 1.01 8.01
CA LEU A 64 3.92 2.26 7.43
C LEU A 64 4.56 2.43 6.07
N LEU A 65 3.75 2.60 5.05
CA LEU A 65 4.23 2.80 3.69
C LEU A 65 3.42 3.87 2.96
N PHE A 66 4.05 4.49 1.95
CA PHE A 66 3.40 5.47 1.10
C PHE A 66 3.76 5.18 -0.35
N ILE A 67 2.74 4.93 -1.17
CA ILE A 67 2.85 4.47 -2.56
C ILE A 67 2.29 5.54 -3.48
N GLY A 68 2.98 5.79 -4.59
CA GLY A 68 2.54 6.73 -5.63
C GLY A 68 1.52 6.14 -6.59
N PRO A 69 0.98 6.98 -7.49
CA PRO A 69 0.04 6.58 -8.51
C PRO A 69 0.56 5.46 -9.38
N ASP A 70 -0.33 4.57 -9.77
CA ASP A 70 -0.09 3.48 -10.71
C ASP A 70 1.05 2.52 -10.36
N VAL A 71 1.54 2.56 -9.11
CA VAL A 71 2.51 1.58 -8.60
C VAL A 71 1.76 0.31 -8.24
N PRO A 72 1.99 -0.82 -8.95
CA PRO A 72 1.28 -2.05 -8.64
C PRO A 72 1.67 -2.61 -7.27
N HIS A 73 0.71 -3.11 -6.51
CA HIS A 73 0.94 -3.67 -5.17
C HIS A 73 -0.09 -4.72 -4.76
N LEU A 74 0.24 -5.49 -3.73
CA LEU A 74 -0.69 -6.38 -3.03
C LEU A 74 -1.19 -5.72 -1.73
N PRO A 75 -2.37 -6.12 -1.23
CA PRO A 75 -2.82 -5.75 0.12
C PRO A 75 -1.78 -6.15 1.17
N PHE A 76 -1.67 -5.36 2.23
CA PHE A 76 -0.61 -5.51 3.23
C PHE A 76 -1.08 -6.17 4.53
N LEU A 77 -2.38 -6.16 4.83
CA LEU A 77 -2.91 -6.72 6.07
C LEU A 77 -2.94 -8.25 6.04
N ASN A 78 -2.27 -8.85 7.03
CA ASN A 78 -2.42 -10.27 7.30
C ASN A 78 -3.41 -10.49 8.46
N TYR A 79 -4.56 -11.08 8.16
CA TYR A 79 -5.71 -11.25 9.07
C TYR A 79 -5.51 -12.28 10.20
N ARG A 80 -4.30 -12.80 10.41
CA ARG A 80 -4.04 -13.86 11.41
C ARG A 80 -4.11 -13.41 12.87
N HIS A 81 -4.17 -12.10 13.14
CA HIS A 81 -4.21 -11.56 14.49
C HIS A 81 -5.47 -10.73 14.71
N THR A 82 -6.27 -11.11 15.71
CA THR A 82 -7.56 -10.47 16.06
C THR A 82 -7.43 -9.01 16.50
N ASP A 83 -6.25 -8.60 17.01
CA ASP A 83 -5.97 -7.24 17.47
C ASP A 83 -5.32 -6.36 16.41
N ASN A 84 -5.24 -6.86 15.18
CA ASN A 84 -4.62 -6.14 14.07
C ASN A 84 -5.65 -5.35 13.28
N PHE A 85 -5.24 -4.20 12.80
CA PHE A 85 -5.99 -3.39 11.84
C PHE A 85 -5.02 -2.64 10.92
N GLU A 86 -5.53 -2.25 9.79
CA GLU A 86 -4.87 -1.29 8.92
C GLU A 86 -5.71 -0.01 8.79
N ILE A 87 -5.01 1.08 8.53
CA ILE A 87 -5.62 2.34 8.10
C ILE A 87 -5.09 2.62 6.71
N VAL A 88 -6.01 2.78 5.76
CA VAL A 88 -5.71 3.09 4.36
C VAL A 88 -6.18 4.52 4.09
N LEU A 89 -5.27 5.35 3.59
CA LEU A 89 -5.54 6.72 3.17
C LEU A 89 -5.21 6.86 1.70
N GLN A 90 -6.19 7.24 0.89
CA GLN A 90 -6.09 7.35 -0.57
C GLN A 90 -6.50 8.75 -1.03
N LEU A 91 -5.70 9.36 -1.91
CA LEU A 91 -5.94 10.71 -2.41
C LEU A 91 -5.29 10.94 -3.76
N ASN A 92 -5.92 11.77 -4.59
CA ASN A 92 -5.29 12.25 -5.81
C ASN A 92 -4.21 13.30 -5.51
N SER A 93 -3.23 13.45 -6.38
CA SER A 93 -2.19 14.49 -6.25
C SER A 93 -2.76 15.91 -6.25
N ASP A 94 -3.92 16.09 -6.86
CA ASP A 94 -4.61 17.37 -6.98
C ASP A 94 -5.81 17.52 -6.00
N PHE A 95 -5.85 16.72 -4.93
CA PHE A 95 -6.96 16.71 -3.94
C PHE A 95 -7.30 18.08 -3.34
N MET A 96 -6.40 19.04 -3.44
CA MET A 96 -6.57 20.46 -3.05
C MET A 96 -6.46 21.41 -4.26
N GLY A 97 -6.54 20.87 -5.46
CA GLY A 97 -6.34 21.58 -6.71
C GLY A 97 -4.92 21.44 -7.26
N PRO A 98 -4.75 21.58 -8.59
CA PRO A 98 -3.54 21.19 -9.31
C PRO A 98 -2.26 21.94 -8.91
N GLU A 99 -2.40 23.18 -8.37
CA GLU A 99 -1.25 23.98 -7.97
C GLU A 99 -0.98 23.98 -6.46
N PHE A 100 -1.73 23.21 -5.68
CA PHE A 100 -1.65 23.26 -4.23
C PHE A 100 -0.24 22.87 -3.74
N LEU A 101 0.34 21.78 -4.23
CA LEU A 101 1.68 21.31 -3.85
C LEU A 101 2.81 22.19 -4.38
N GLU A 102 2.53 23.18 -5.26
CA GLU A 102 3.52 24.13 -5.76
C GLU A 102 3.79 25.31 -4.81
N ARG A 103 3.05 25.40 -3.71
CA ARG A 103 3.26 26.45 -2.71
C ARG A 103 4.60 26.28 -1.99
N PRO A 104 5.36 27.37 -1.75
CA PRO A 104 6.68 27.28 -1.11
C PRO A 104 6.65 26.54 0.24
N GLU A 105 5.60 26.72 1.02
CA GLU A 105 5.40 26.08 2.32
C GLU A 105 5.23 24.57 2.23
N LEU A 106 4.84 24.05 1.06
CA LEU A 106 4.59 22.63 0.82
C LEU A 106 5.73 21.93 0.06
N LEU A 107 6.86 22.59 -0.16
CA LEU A 107 7.97 22.02 -0.91
C LEU A 107 8.46 20.68 -0.32
N ALA A 108 8.47 20.54 1.00
CA ALA A 108 8.84 19.28 1.65
C ALA A 108 7.81 18.19 1.40
N VAL A 109 6.51 18.53 1.46
CA VAL A 109 5.40 17.62 1.15
C VAL A 109 5.43 17.22 -0.33
N LYS A 110 5.64 18.15 -1.25
CA LYS A 110 5.81 17.85 -2.67
C LYS A 110 6.91 16.81 -2.91
N ARG A 111 8.06 16.97 -2.26
CA ARG A 111 9.17 16.01 -2.35
C ARG A 111 8.82 14.65 -1.73
N LEU A 112 7.98 14.61 -0.70
CA LEU A 112 7.47 13.36 -0.14
C LEU A 112 6.63 12.62 -1.19
N PHE A 113 5.71 13.30 -1.86
CA PHE A 113 4.88 12.74 -2.91
C PHE A 113 5.72 12.22 -4.09
N GLN A 114 6.71 12.98 -4.55
CA GLN A 114 7.64 12.53 -5.59
C GLN A 114 8.42 11.25 -5.19
N ARG A 115 8.85 11.14 -3.92
CA ARG A 115 9.49 9.92 -3.42
C ARG A 115 8.53 8.73 -3.37
N ALA A 116 7.25 8.98 -3.07
CA ALA A 116 6.22 7.95 -3.00
C ALA A 116 5.99 7.25 -4.36
N GLU A 117 6.30 7.90 -5.48
CA GLU A 117 6.28 7.29 -6.82
C GLU A 117 7.23 6.08 -6.93
N GLN A 118 8.24 6.01 -6.08
CA GLN A 118 9.14 4.86 -5.96
C GLN A 118 8.72 3.89 -4.85
N GLY A 119 7.66 4.20 -4.10
CA GLY A 119 7.26 3.50 -2.89
C GLY A 119 8.21 3.79 -1.72
N ILE A 120 7.64 4.21 -0.61
CA ILE A 120 8.36 4.50 0.64
C ILE A 120 7.93 3.50 1.70
N ILE A 121 8.88 2.84 2.34
CA ILE A 121 8.67 2.11 3.60
C ILE A 121 9.34 2.91 4.70
N PHE A 122 8.56 3.38 5.69
CA PHE A 122 9.08 4.09 6.85
C PHE A 122 9.55 3.11 7.92
N ASN A 123 10.47 3.56 8.76
CA ASN A 123 10.95 2.76 9.88
C ASN A 123 9.96 2.68 11.06
N ALA A 124 10.29 1.88 12.07
CA ALA A 124 9.46 1.67 13.25
C ALA A 124 9.12 2.97 13.99
N HIS A 125 10.07 3.88 14.15
CA HIS A 125 9.86 5.16 14.88
C HIS A 125 8.82 6.03 14.16
N THR A 126 8.92 6.18 12.83
CA THR A 126 7.94 6.94 12.04
C THR A 126 6.57 6.23 12.05
N LYS A 127 6.54 4.90 11.99
CA LYS A 127 5.30 4.10 12.12
C LYS A 127 4.62 4.35 13.47
N GLU A 128 5.35 4.32 14.57
CA GLU A 128 4.81 4.55 15.91
C GLU A 128 4.21 5.95 16.06
N MET A 129 4.86 6.95 15.48
CA MET A 129 4.36 8.33 15.44
C MET A 129 3.08 8.45 14.60
N ALA A 130 2.97 7.68 13.51
CA ALA A 130 1.87 7.76 12.57
C ALA A 130 0.54 7.24 13.14
N GLY A 131 0.56 6.14 13.90
CA GLY A 131 -0.65 5.49 14.40
C GLY A 131 -1.62 6.44 15.11
N PRO A 132 -1.20 7.12 16.21
CA PRO A 132 -2.06 8.07 16.94
C PRO A 132 -2.56 9.24 16.08
N ARG A 133 -1.76 9.71 15.12
CA ARG A 133 -2.15 10.80 14.22
C ARG A 133 -3.22 10.37 13.23
N LEU A 134 -3.09 9.16 12.68
CA LEU A 134 -4.10 8.59 11.78
C LEU A 134 -5.42 8.32 12.52
N ASP A 135 -5.36 7.90 13.78
CA ASP A 135 -6.55 7.75 14.64
C ASP A 135 -7.24 9.11 14.84
N GLU A 136 -6.48 10.19 15.12
CA GLU A 136 -7.05 11.55 15.26
C GLU A 136 -7.67 12.03 13.93
N ILE A 137 -7.04 11.76 12.78
CA ILE A 137 -7.58 12.11 11.46
C ILE A 137 -8.91 11.38 11.21
N LEU A 138 -9.03 10.11 11.55
CA LEU A 138 -10.25 9.33 11.37
C LEU A 138 -11.44 9.91 12.14
N GLU A 139 -11.21 10.33 13.39
CA GLU A 139 -12.24 10.84 14.29
C GLU A 139 -12.59 12.32 14.10
N ALA A 140 -11.77 13.07 13.35
CA ALA A 140 -11.91 14.51 13.21
C ALA A 140 -13.08 14.91 12.29
N SER A 141 -13.64 16.09 12.55
CA SER A 141 -14.59 16.76 11.64
C SER A 141 -13.91 17.09 10.29
N PRO A 142 -14.66 17.24 9.19
CA PRO A 142 -14.07 17.38 7.85
C PRO A 142 -12.99 18.44 7.72
N PHE A 143 -13.22 19.65 8.23
CA PHE A 143 -12.22 20.71 8.18
C PHE A 143 -10.99 20.40 9.05
N ARG A 144 -11.20 19.93 10.29
CA ARG A 144 -10.10 19.55 11.19
C ARG A 144 -9.30 18.40 10.62
N ARG A 145 -9.96 17.43 10.01
CA ARG A 145 -9.37 16.29 9.33
C ARG A 145 -8.38 16.71 8.25
N LEU A 146 -8.75 17.70 7.42
CA LEU A 146 -7.86 18.24 6.39
C LEU A 146 -6.61 18.90 6.99
N ILE A 147 -6.76 19.70 8.05
CA ILE A 147 -5.62 20.35 8.71
C ILE A 147 -4.68 19.31 9.31
N LEU A 148 -5.22 18.29 9.98
CA LEU A 148 -4.44 17.19 10.55
C LEU A 148 -3.73 16.39 9.48
N LEU A 149 -4.35 16.15 8.32
CA LEU A 149 -3.72 15.48 7.20
C LEU A 149 -2.50 16.25 6.67
N LEU A 150 -2.62 17.56 6.51
CA LEU A 150 -1.50 18.39 6.04
C LEU A 150 -0.34 18.40 7.05
N ASP A 151 -0.64 18.53 8.34
CA ASP A 151 0.38 18.43 9.41
C ASP A 151 1.03 17.05 9.43
N PHE A 152 0.27 15.99 9.22
CA PHE A 152 0.77 14.63 9.13
C PHE A 152 1.71 14.44 7.94
N PHE A 153 1.34 14.90 6.74
CA PHE A 153 2.24 14.86 5.59
C PHE A 153 3.51 15.68 5.80
N GLN A 154 3.43 16.83 6.45
CA GLN A 154 4.61 17.61 6.82
C GLN A 154 5.53 16.81 7.75
N ALA A 155 4.99 16.13 8.76
CA ALA A 155 5.77 15.29 9.66
C ALA A 155 6.45 14.12 8.91
N LEU A 156 5.74 13.44 8.01
CA LEU A 156 6.32 12.39 7.17
C LEU A 156 7.40 12.94 6.22
N ALA A 157 7.19 14.12 5.66
CA ALA A 157 8.14 14.77 4.77
C ALA A 157 9.48 15.08 5.44
N MET A 158 9.45 15.38 6.74
CA MET A 158 10.63 15.66 7.58
C MET A 158 11.31 14.40 8.11
N SER A 159 10.68 13.23 7.99
CA SER A 159 11.33 11.97 8.36
C SER A 159 12.50 11.70 7.41
N THR A 160 13.65 11.34 7.98
CA THR A 160 14.86 10.93 7.25
C THR A 160 15.04 9.42 7.25
N ASP A 161 14.18 8.70 7.97
CA ASP A 161 14.37 7.30 8.31
C ASP A 161 13.33 6.44 7.56
N TYR A 162 13.62 6.23 6.29
CA TYR A 162 12.78 5.49 5.36
C TYR A 162 13.64 4.78 4.30
N LYS A 163 13.04 3.81 3.61
CA LYS A 163 13.61 3.11 2.46
C LYS A 163 12.74 3.36 1.21
N LEU A 164 13.36 3.71 0.09
CA LEU A 164 12.73 3.66 -1.23
C LEU A 164 12.85 2.25 -1.79
N VAL A 165 11.76 1.72 -2.34
CA VAL A 165 11.71 0.30 -2.71
C VAL A 165 11.93 0.02 -4.19
N ASN A 166 11.57 0.96 -5.08
CA ASN A 166 11.80 0.83 -6.52
C ASN A 166 12.83 1.88 -6.97
N GLN A 167 14.11 1.67 -6.65
CA GLN A 167 15.20 2.55 -7.08
C GLN A 167 15.69 2.13 -8.47
N GLY A 168 15.65 3.06 -9.44
CA GLY A 168 16.21 2.90 -10.78
C GLY A 168 15.22 3.25 -11.89
N ASP A 169 15.75 3.51 -13.09
CA ASP A 169 15.02 3.81 -14.33
C ASP A 169 14.32 2.58 -14.95
N THR A 170 14.18 1.50 -14.20
CA THR A 170 13.46 0.33 -14.72
C THR A 170 11.99 0.67 -14.69
N PRO A 171 11.32 0.80 -15.84
CA PRO A 171 9.87 0.98 -15.86
C PRO A 171 9.23 -0.16 -15.05
N LEU A 172 8.27 0.17 -14.19
CA LEU A 172 7.45 -0.81 -13.46
C LEU A 172 6.58 -1.66 -14.41
N ALA A 173 6.80 -1.52 -15.72
CA ALA A 173 6.22 -2.37 -16.75
C ALA A 173 6.80 -3.78 -16.64
N VAL A 174 6.27 -4.56 -15.73
CA VAL A 174 6.51 -6.00 -15.69
C VAL A 174 5.95 -6.59 -16.97
N ALA A 175 6.78 -7.34 -17.69
CA ALA A 175 6.37 -8.01 -18.90
C ALA A 175 5.13 -8.86 -18.63
N SER A 176 4.06 -8.62 -19.38
CA SER A 176 2.71 -9.21 -19.16
C SER A 176 2.67 -10.73 -19.13
N GLY A 177 3.72 -11.41 -19.59
CA GLY A 177 3.85 -12.87 -19.55
C GLY A 177 4.24 -13.45 -18.19
N ASP A 178 5.12 -12.78 -17.45
CA ASP A 178 5.62 -13.28 -16.17
C ASP A 178 4.59 -13.07 -15.05
N PHE A 179 3.73 -12.05 -15.13
CA PHE A 179 2.67 -11.81 -14.16
C PHE A 179 1.57 -12.87 -14.19
N ASN A 180 1.14 -13.33 -15.38
CA ASN A 180 0.14 -14.38 -15.48
C ASN A 180 0.61 -15.68 -14.80
N ARG A 181 1.91 -15.98 -14.92
CA ARG A 181 2.51 -17.15 -14.30
C ARG A 181 2.60 -17.01 -12.79
N ILE A 182 3.18 -15.91 -12.30
CA ILE A 182 3.38 -15.66 -10.86
C ILE A 182 2.05 -15.60 -10.10
N ASN A 183 1.04 -14.92 -10.63
CA ASN A 183 -0.26 -14.86 -9.96
C ASN A 183 -1.07 -16.15 -10.09
N GLY A 184 -0.90 -16.92 -11.16
CA GLY A 184 -1.43 -18.28 -11.24
C GLY A 184 -0.85 -19.18 -10.17
N GLU A 185 0.46 -19.08 -9.92
CA GLU A 185 1.17 -19.80 -8.86
C GLU A 185 0.72 -19.32 -7.46
N TYR A 186 0.52 -18.02 -7.24
CA TYR A 186 0.03 -17.49 -5.96
C TYR A 186 -1.43 -17.85 -5.67
N ALA A 187 -2.32 -17.72 -6.65
CA ALA A 187 -3.72 -18.15 -6.51
C ALA A 187 -3.79 -19.65 -6.21
N LEU A 188 -2.97 -20.45 -6.89
CA LEU A 188 -2.85 -21.88 -6.65
C LEU A 188 -2.33 -22.18 -5.25
N ILE A 189 -1.25 -21.52 -4.81
CA ILE A 189 -0.70 -21.68 -3.46
C ILE A 189 -1.72 -21.27 -2.40
N ALA A 190 -2.42 -20.14 -2.60
CA ALA A 190 -3.46 -19.68 -1.66
C ALA A 190 -4.64 -20.65 -1.56
N GLU A 191 -4.98 -21.34 -2.65
CA GLU A 191 -6.06 -22.33 -2.70
C GLU A 191 -5.66 -23.66 -2.06
N ILE A 192 -4.40 -24.07 -2.18
CA ILE A 192 -3.94 -25.41 -1.83
C ILE A 192 -2.97 -25.47 -0.64
N TYR A 193 -2.56 -24.34 -0.06
CA TYR A 193 -1.56 -24.31 1.03
C TYR A 193 -1.99 -25.08 2.29
N MET A 194 -3.28 -25.40 2.42
CA MET A 194 -3.86 -26.20 3.51
C MET A 194 -4.01 -27.69 3.14
N GLU A 195 -3.70 -28.09 1.91
CA GLU A 195 -3.81 -29.46 1.43
C GLU A 195 -2.43 -30.13 1.42
N ASP A 196 -2.39 -31.44 1.70
CA ASP A 196 -1.18 -32.27 1.53
C ASP A 196 -0.92 -32.50 0.02
N LEU A 197 -0.27 -31.54 -0.62
CA LEU A 197 -0.03 -31.57 -2.05
C LEU A 197 1.34 -32.17 -2.38
N LYS A 198 1.38 -33.09 -3.31
CA LYS A 198 2.65 -33.62 -3.84
C LYS A 198 3.24 -32.65 -4.85
N LEU A 199 4.59 -32.62 -4.92
CA LEU A 199 5.33 -31.72 -5.82
C LEU A 199 4.89 -31.87 -7.29
N GLU A 200 4.61 -33.11 -7.72
CA GLU A 200 4.14 -33.42 -9.07
C GLU A 200 2.78 -32.80 -9.39
N GLU A 201 1.85 -32.83 -8.42
CA GLU A 201 0.52 -32.25 -8.56
C GLU A 201 0.58 -30.70 -8.60
N ALA A 202 1.44 -30.11 -7.77
CA ALA A 202 1.68 -28.67 -7.78
C ALA A 202 2.29 -28.22 -9.13
N ALA A 203 3.31 -28.94 -9.62
CA ALA A 203 3.93 -28.65 -10.90
C ALA A 203 2.96 -28.79 -12.08
N GLN A 204 2.10 -29.81 -12.08
CA GLN A 204 1.08 -30.02 -13.11
C GLN A 204 0.04 -28.90 -13.10
N LYS A 205 -0.45 -28.48 -11.93
CA LYS A 205 -1.41 -27.35 -11.80
C LYS A 205 -0.79 -26.01 -12.20
N ALA A 206 0.50 -25.81 -11.91
CA ALA A 206 1.24 -24.61 -12.29
C ALA A 206 1.73 -24.62 -13.76
N ASN A 207 1.51 -25.72 -14.48
CA ASN A 207 2.02 -25.95 -15.85
C ASN A 207 3.55 -25.81 -15.94
N LEU A 208 4.26 -26.30 -14.91
CA LEU A 208 5.73 -26.30 -14.79
C LEU A 208 6.29 -27.71 -14.98
N PRO A 209 7.50 -27.84 -15.53
CA PRO A 209 8.18 -29.14 -15.54
C PRO A 209 8.55 -29.56 -14.09
N VAL A 210 8.33 -30.80 -13.77
CA VAL A 210 8.85 -31.39 -12.52
C VAL A 210 10.37 -31.53 -12.68
N PRO A 211 11.20 -31.07 -11.73
CA PRO A 211 12.65 -31.18 -11.80
C PRO A 211 13.15 -32.60 -11.70
#